data_4141055eea81914d2d542da4dc444f8d
#
_entry.id   4141055eea81914d2d542da4dc444f8d
#
_cell.length_a   1.000
_cell.length_b   1.000
_cell.length_c   1.000
_cell.angle_alpha   90.00
_cell.angle_beta   90.00
_cell.angle_gamma   90.00
#
_symmetry.space_group_name_H-M   'P 1'
#
loop_
_entity.id
_entity.type
_entity.pdbx_description
1 polymer ?
#
loop_
_entity_poly.entity_id
_entity_poly.type
_entity_poly.pdbx_seq_one_letter_code
_entity_poly.pdbx_strand_id
1 'polypeptide(L)'
;MSTPAGLVGGLDPIPDLTARRRQPRSVKEPRGRPPAPGRRGMPGPVGGRWAQLPVPTEFRATTVQACGLWPFAAGSTRPVEGVPLGRDLLSGTTVSCDPLSWFVHGLIGNPSMLVLGRPGLGKSSLTARMLIGLSHRGVRPFVLGDLKPDYADLVAALGGQVLRVARGAGTINPLDPGAMGEAAVRIGGTAGDALAREARDRATTMVSALVQLVRRATLADYEDAMLAAAVRVLSTGSTATPTLPDLVAVIASGPPAVRSATLALSDDDRYRALSEPLHRSLIALLDGPLGQTFGGPTTARISVDSPAVCVDISGIAERDERLTAAVMLACWSDGFGAIEASNALAQAGLARPRRFFIVLDELWRPLRIGAGLPDRMDSLTRLNRREGVGQAFITHTLKDLESMANAEDRLKARGFAERAGMLVTAGLPRSDLELVSAIVPLSDREVDLVASWNTPTSWAPRNDATPGGRGRPAPPPGLGKFLLKVGEGRAGIPVQLSLTQAEIDLHDTNARWVG
;
A
#
# COMPACT_ATOMS: atom_id res chain seq x y z
N MET A 1 53.59 -14.70 31.34
CA MET A 1 53.35 -14.17 32.69
C MET A 1 52.34 -13.05 32.57
N SER A 2 51.31 -13.11 33.43
CA SER A 2 50.31 -12.07 33.73
C SER A 2 49.16 -11.86 32.73
N THR A 3 48.11 -12.60 32.96
CA THR A 3 46.73 -12.32 32.64
C THR A 3 46.20 -11.12 33.46
N PRO A 4 45.35 -10.26 32.95
CA PRO A 4 44.45 -9.50 33.82
C PRO A 4 43.05 -10.08 33.84
N ALA A 5 42.57 -10.22 35.06
CA ALA A 5 41.26 -10.71 35.45
C ALA A 5 40.14 -9.73 35.11
N GLY A 6 39.00 -10.26 34.74
CA GLY A 6 37.68 -10.13 35.25
C GLY A 6 37.03 -8.75 35.40
N LEU A 7 35.98 -8.55 34.62
CA LEU A 7 34.80 -7.77 35.03
C LEU A 7 33.56 -8.58 34.68
N VAL A 8 33.12 -9.39 35.62
CA VAL A 8 31.79 -9.99 35.64
C VAL A 8 30.85 -8.94 36.25
N GLY A 9 30.13 -8.23 35.39
CA GLY A 9 29.00 -7.41 35.80
C GLY A 9 27.84 -8.33 36.18
N GLY A 10 27.44 -8.31 37.44
CA GLY A 10 26.32 -9.08 37.96
C GLY A 10 25.01 -8.68 37.26
N LEU A 11 24.32 -9.68 36.77
CA LEU A 11 22.91 -9.58 36.38
C LEU A 11 22.09 -9.55 37.67
N ASP A 12 21.27 -8.51 37.85
CA ASP A 12 20.28 -8.45 38.92
C ASP A 12 19.35 -9.67 38.85
N PRO A 13 18.98 -10.27 39.96
CA PRO A 13 18.12 -11.44 39.98
C PRO A 13 16.73 -11.08 39.48
N ILE A 14 16.26 -11.86 38.50
CA ILE A 14 14.90 -11.80 37.98
C ILE A 14 13.92 -12.00 39.14
N PRO A 15 12.95 -11.09 39.37
CA PRO A 15 11.98 -11.26 40.45
C PRO A 15 11.16 -12.53 40.24
N ASP A 16 11.07 -13.34 41.27
CA ASP A 16 10.33 -14.59 41.34
C ASP A 16 8.82 -14.34 41.10
N LEU A 17 8.33 -14.68 39.92
CA LEU A 17 6.93 -14.59 39.52
C LEU A 17 6.07 -15.76 39.99
N THR A 18 6.60 -16.65 40.83
CA THR A 18 5.87 -17.84 41.29
C THR A 18 4.97 -17.60 42.52
N ALA A 19 4.99 -16.40 43.12
CA ALA A 19 4.33 -16.13 44.42
C ALA A 19 2.87 -15.59 44.27
N ARG A 20 2.13 -15.91 43.25
CA ARG A 20 0.63 -15.84 43.27
C ARG A 20 0.00 -17.00 42.54
N ARG A 21 0.10 -18.20 43.08
CA ARG A 21 -0.82 -19.28 42.77
C ARG A 21 -2.22 -18.85 43.18
N ARG A 22 -2.98 -18.28 42.22
CA ARG A 22 -4.43 -18.28 42.33
C ARG A 22 -4.88 -19.75 42.35
N GLN A 23 -5.53 -20.16 43.43
CA GLN A 23 -6.19 -21.46 43.49
C GLN A 23 -7.01 -21.65 42.23
N PRO A 24 -6.91 -22.79 41.55
CA PRO A 24 -7.75 -23.06 40.40
C PRO A 24 -9.21 -23.03 40.88
N ARG A 25 -10.00 -22.12 40.34
CA ARG A 25 -11.46 -22.21 40.43
C ARG A 25 -11.82 -23.62 39.96
N SER A 26 -12.50 -24.39 40.81
CA SER A 26 -13.02 -25.69 40.47
C SER A 26 -13.76 -25.59 39.14
N VAL A 27 -13.18 -26.19 38.09
CA VAL A 27 -13.87 -26.40 36.83
C VAL A 27 -15.05 -27.29 37.21
N LYS A 28 -16.26 -26.76 37.17
CA LYS A 28 -17.46 -27.57 37.27
C LYS A 28 -17.36 -28.59 36.15
N GLU A 29 -17.23 -29.85 36.51
CA GLU A 29 -17.31 -30.93 35.55
C GLU A 29 -18.54 -30.73 34.68
N PRO A 30 -18.46 -30.89 33.35
CA PRO A 30 -19.60 -30.80 32.49
C PRO A 30 -20.58 -31.91 32.90
N ARG A 31 -21.70 -31.52 33.49
CA ARG A 31 -22.76 -32.39 33.90
C ARG A 31 -23.34 -33.07 32.67
N GLY A 32 -23.11 -34.39 32.56
CA GLY A 32 -23.86 -35.25 31.70
C GLY A 32 -23.32 -35.38 30.26
N ARG A 33 -23.17 -36.60 29.83
CA ARG A 33 -23.03 -36.96 28.41
C ARG A 33 -24.16 -36.26 27.64
N PRO A 34 -23.87 -35.58 26.50
CA PRO A 34 -24.90 -34.96 25.69
C PRO A 34 -25.99 -36.02 25.40
N PRO A 35 -27.28 -35.65 25.52
CA PRO A 35 -28.36 -36.61 25.31
C PRO A 35 -28.25 -37.23 23.92
N ALA A 36 -28.36 -38.52 23.84
CA ALA A 36 -28.37 -39.24 22.56
C ALA A 36 -29.54 -38.70 21.71
N PRO A 37 -29.33 -38.52 20.38
CA PRO A 37 -30.39 -38.03 19.51
C PRO A 37 -31.61 -38.94 19.57
N GLY A 38 -32.74 -38.38 19.93
CA GLY A 38 -34.01 -39.12 19.90
C GLY A 38 -34.49 -39.36 18.46
N ARG A 39 -35.54 -40.17 18.27
CA ARG A 39 -36.16 -40.46 16.96
C ARG A 39 -36.50 -39.21 16.12
N ARG A 40 -36.56 -38.02 16.70
CA ARG A 40 -36.85 -36.75 16.05
C ARG A 40 -35.65 -35.81 15.93
N GLY A 41 -34.43 -36.33 16.12
CA GLY A 41 -33.19 -35.54 16.04
C GLY A 41 -32.84 -34.75 17.30
N MET A 42 -31.78 -33.97 17.24
CA MET A 42 -31.29 -33.11 18.34
C MET A 42 -32.01 -31.76 18.36
N PRO A 43 -32.31 -31.19 19.54
CA PRO A 43 -32.87 -29.85 19.64
C PRO A 43 -31.87 -28.80 19.10
N GLY A 44 -32.31 -27.92 18.21
CA GLY A 44 -31.53 -26.80 17.70
C GLY A 44 -31.60 -25.56 18.59
N PRO A 45 -30.66 -24.62 18.47
CA PRO A 45 -30.60 -23.43 19.32
C PRO A 45 -31.77 -22.46 19.11
N VAL A 46 -32.61 -22.64 18.08
CA VAL A 46 -33.76 -21.77 17.75
C VAL A 46 -35.10 -22.54 17.88
N GLY A 47 -35.15 -23.59 18.68
CA GLY A 47 -36.37 -24.35 18.92
C GLY A 47 -36.72 -25.41 17.87
N GLY A 48 -35.97 -25.51 16.80
CA GLY A 48 -36.11 -26.58 15.80
C GLY A 48 -35.36 -27.87 16.22
N ARG A 49 -35.57 -28.94 15.46
CA ARG A 49 -34.82 -30.20 15.63
C ARG A 49 -34.00 -30.49 14.37
N TRP A 50 -32.74 -30.85 14.55
CA TRP A 50 -31.85 -31.19 13.45
C TRP A 50 -32.03 -32.68 13.08
N ALA A 51 -32.52 -32.92 11.88
CA ALA A 51 -32.64 -34.29 11.34
C ALA A 51 -31.39 -34.69 10.50
N GLN A 52 -30.62 -33.69 10.04
CA GLN A 52 -29.39 -33.93 9.27
C GLN A 52 -28.21 -33.23 9.94
N LEU A 53 -27.16 -33.96 10.21
CA LEU A 53 -25.85 -33.39 10.53
C LEU A 53 -25.24 -32.91 9.22
N PRO A 54 -24.54 -31.74 9.21
CA PRO A 54 -23.77 -31.34 8.05
C PRO A 54 -22.74 -32.44 7.79
N VAL A 55 -22.85 -33.10 6.63
CA VAL A 55 -21.93 -34.14 6.22
C VAL A 55 -20.61 -33.43 5.88
N PRO A 56 -19.47 -33.82 6.49
CA PRO A 56 -18.18 -33.31 6.10
C PRO A 56 -17.90 -33.67 4.63
N THR A 57 -17.10 -32.87 3.96
CA THR A 57 -16.72 -33.10 2.56
C THR A 57 -16.14 -34.51 2.43
N GLU A 58 -16.78 -35.35 1.60
CA GLU A 58 -16.34 -36.72 1.38
C GLU A 58 -15.11 -36.72 0.46
N PHE A 59 -14.00 -37.22 0.93
CA PHE A 59 -12.81 -37.49 0.13
C PHE A 59 -12.79 -38.93 -0.27
N ARG A 60 -12.84 -39.24 -1.57
CA ARG A 60 -12.70 -40.57 -2.11
C ARG A 60 -11.27 -40.78 -2.57
N ALA A 61 -10.62 -41.82 -2.06
CA ALA A 61 -9.29 -42.24 -2.45
C ALA A 61 -9.24 -43.73 -2.63
N THR A 62 -8.38 -44.22 -3.50
CA THR A 62 -8.08 -45.66 -3.59
C THR A 62 -7.26 -46.08 -2.38
N THR A 63 -7.27 -47.41 -2.07
CA THR A 63 -6.47 -47.97 -0.98
C THR A 63 -4.97 -47.67 -1.14
N VAL A 64 -4.47 -47.55 -2.36
CA VAL A 64 -3.08 -47.16 -2.66
C VAL A 64 -2.82 -45.69 -2.35
N GLN A 65 -3.78 -44.83 -2.61
CA GLN A 65 -3.68 -43.37 -2.30
C GLN A 65 -3.87 -43.11 -0.80
N ALA A 66 -4.65 -43.92 -0.10
CA ALA A 66 -4.87 -43.82 1.34
C ALA A 66 -3.81 -44.58 2.15
N CYS A 67 -3.02 -45.45 1.51
CA CYS A 67 -1.96 -46.21 2.13
C CYS A 67 -0.84 -45.25 2.58
N GLY A 68 -0.69 -45.05 3.89
CA GLY A 68 0.25 -44.09 4.47
C GLY A 68 -0.35 -42.73 4.85
N LEU A 69 -1.64 -42.51 4.63
CA LEU A 69 -2.34 -41.37 5.23
C LEU A 69 -2.47 -41.58 6.74
N TRP A 70 -1.52 -41.04 7.48
CA TRP A 70 -1.62 -40.99 8.93
C TRP A 70 -2.74 -40.00 9.29
N PRO A 71 -3.80 -40.42 10.01
CA PRO A 71 -4.98 -39.57 10.22
C PRO A 71 -4.72 -38.29 11.03
N PHE A 72 -3.54 -38.17 11.63
CA PHE A 72 -3.11 -37.00 12.39
C PHE A 72 -2.16 -36.06 11.62
N ALA A 73 -1.80 -36.43 10.41
CA ALA A 73 -0.90 -35.62 9.55
C ALA A 73 -1.61 -35.02 8.32
N ALA A 74 -2.94 -35.05 8.30
CA ALA A 74 -3.72 -34.44 7.21
C ALA A 74 -3.79 -32.93 7.36
N GLY A 75 -2.90 -32.26 6.70
CA GLY A 75 -2.93 -30.79 6.56
C GLY A 75 -1.69 -30.31 5.84
N SER A 76 -1.84 -29.54 4.77
CA SER A 76 -0.72 -28.76 4.26
C SER A 76 -0.32 -27.75 5.33
N THR A 77 0.95 -27.73 5.70
CA THR A 77 1.49 -26.68 6.57
C THR A 77 1.21 -25.33 5.95
N ARG A 78 0.52 -24.47 6.68
CA ARG A 78 0.34 -23.08 6.26
C ARG A 78 1.57 -22.28 6.65
N PRO A 79 1.95 -21.25 5.87
CA PRO A 79 3.06 -20.38 6.26
C PRO A 79 2.80 -19.78 7.64
N VAL A 80 3.76 -19.91 8.53
CA VAL A 80 3.76 -19.27 9.85
C VAL A 80 4.57 -17.97 9.83
N GLU A 81 5.26 -17.73 8.72
CA GLU A 81 6.10 -16.58 8.51
C GLU A 81 5.26 -15.34 8.14
N GLY A 82 5.54 -14.23 8.78
CA GLY A 82 4.85 -12.98 8.51
C GLY A 82 3.90 -12.53 9.62
N VAL A 83 3.05 -11.57 9.30
CA VAL A 83 2.03 -11.03 10.19
C VAL A 83 0.87 -12.03 10.32
N PRO A 84 0.45 -12.41 11.55
CA PRO A 84 -0.74 -13.24 11.72
C PRO A 84 -1.98 -12.50 11.22
N LEU A 85 -2.60 -12.99 10.15
CA LEU A 85 -3.79 -12.37 9.54
C LEU A 85 -5.10 -12.91 10.12
N GLY A 86 -5.16 -14.22 10.31
CA GLY A 86 -6.40 -14.86 10.73
C GLY A 86 -6.37 -16.37 10.55
N ARG A 87 -7.51 -16.95 10.18
CA ARG A 87 -7.67 -18.40 10.06
C ARG A 87 -7.92 -18.82 8.63
N ASP A 88 -7.29 -19.92 8.23
CA ASP A 88 -7.60 -20.62 6.98
C ASP A 88 -9.06 -21.13 7.04
N LEU A 89 -9.84 -20.80 6.03
CA LEU A 89 -11.26 -21.20 5.94
C LEU A 89 -11.46 -22.70 5.76
N LEU A 90 -10.43 -23.42 5.27
CA LEU A 90 -10.51 -24.87 5.04
C LEU A 90 -10.02 -25.68 6.24
N SER A 91 -8.89 -25.28 6.83
CA SER A 91 -8.25 -26.04 7.91
C SER A 91 -8.46 -25.46 9.31
N GLY A 92 -8.91 -24.19 9.41
CA GLY A 92 -9.04 -23.49 10.68
C GLY A 92 -7.70 -23.08 11.31
N THR A 93 -6.56 -23.43 10.70
CA THR A 93 -5.23 -23.08 11.20
C THR A 93 -4.93 -21.60 11.02
N THR A 94 -4.06 -21.05 11.86
CA THR A 94 -3.60 -19.66 11.71
C THR A 94 -2.78 -19.50 10.45
N VAL A 95 -3.03 -18.41 9.72
CA VAL A 95 -2.27 -18.00 8.54
C VAL A 95 -1.54 -16.72 8.85
N SER A 96 -0.22 -16.74 8.66
CA SER A 96 0.62 -15.55 8.71
C SER A 96 1.10 -15.20 7.30
N CYS A 97 1.07 -13.91 6.99
CA CYS A 97 1.44 -13.43 5.66
C CYS A 97 1.82 -11.95 5.72
N ASP A 98 2.93 -11.62 5.10
CA ASP A 98 3.24 -10.30 4.56
C ASP A 98 4.31 -10.43 3.46
N PRO A 99 4.35 -9.50 2.50
CA PRO A 99 5.26 -9.62 1.37
C PRO A 99 6.74 -9.59 1.74
N LEU A 100 7.13 -8.83 2.77
CA LEU A 100 8.53 -8.73 3.18
C LEU A 100 9.02 -10.02 3.82
N SER A 101 8.26 -10.57 4.77
CA SER A 101 8.63 -11.83 5.43
C SER A 101 8.64 -12.98 4.43
N TRP A 102 7.64 -13.06 3.56
CA TRP A 102 7.57 -14.10 2.55
C TRP A 102 8.71 -14.00 1.51
N PHE A 103 9.11 -12.78 1.16
CA PHE A 103 10.27 -12.56 0.29
C PHE A 103 11.57 -13.01 0.97
N VAL A 104 11.80 -12.63 2.24
CA VAL A 104 13.01 -13.01 3.00
C VAL A 104 13.11 -14.54 3.14
N HIS A 105 11.98 -15.24 3.30
CA HIS A 105 11.95 -16.70 3.41
C HIS A 105 11.84 -17.43 2.05
N GLY A 106 11.97 -16.70 0.93
CA GLY A 106 11.98 -17.29 -0.41
C GLY A 106 10.62 -17.86 -0.87
N LEU A 107 9.52 -17.47 -0.23
CA LEU A 107 8.17 -17.90 -0.62
C LEU A 107 7.67 -17.15 -1.85
N ILE A 108 8.12 -15.92 -2.06
CA ILE A 108 7.81 -15.06 -3.22
C ILE A 108 9.09 -14.44 -3.80
N GLY A 109 9.05 -14.11 -5.09
CA GLY A 109 10.20 -13.54 -5.81
C GLY A 109 10.31 -12.02 -5.74
N ASN A 110 9.24 -11.33 -5.31
CA ASN A 110 9.17 -9.87 -5.21
C ASN A 110 8.42 -9.48 -3.92
N PRO A 111 8.93 -8.55 -3.08
CA PRO A 111 8.27 -8.13 -1.84
C PRO A 111 7.07 -7.22 -2.08
N SER A 112 6.20 -7.57 -2.98
CA SER A 112 5.00 -6.78 -3.33
C SER A 112 3.75 -7.64 -3.36
N MET A 113 2.61 -7.00 -3.07
CA MET A 113 1.30 -7.61 -3.19
C MET A 113 0.34 -6.73 -3.98
N LEU A 114 -0.55 -7.35 -4.75
CA LEU A 114 -1.71 -6.72 -5.37
C LEU A 114 -2.96 -7.15 -4.61
N VAL A 115 -3.72 -6.19 -4.09
CA VAL A 115 -4.97 -6.42 -3.36
C VAL A 115 -6.14 -5.99 -4.22
N LEU A 116 -7.02 -6.94 -4.54
CA LEU A 116 -8.22 -6.73 -5.36
C LEU A 116 -9.48 -7.07 -4.55
N GLY A 117 -10.57 -6.37 -4.81
CA GLY A 117 -11.87 -6.72 -4.24
C GLY A 117 -12.83 -5.54 -4.18
N ARG A 118 -14.11 -5.86 -4.13
CA ARG A 118 -15.17 -4.84 -4.04
C ARG A 118 -15.03 -3.97 -2.80
N PRO A 119 -15.54 -2.72 -2.84
CA PRO A 119 -15.63 -1.86 -1.66
C PRO A 119 -16.37 -2.54 -0.50
N GLY A 120 -15.99 -2.23 0.74
CA GLY A 120 -16.67 -2.73 1.94
C GLY A 120 -16.37 -4.18 2.33
N LEU A 121 -15.44 -4.88 1.66
CA LEU A 121 -15.04 -6.26 2.01
C LEU A 121 -13.81 -6.35 2.93
N GLY A 122 -13.26 -5.22 3.38
CA GLY A 122 -12.19 -5.19 4.39
C GLY A 122 -10.77 -5.12 3.83
N LYS A 123 -10.56 -4.63 2.59
CA LYS A 123 -9.19 -4.44 2.02
C LYS A 123 -8.32 -3.54 2.91
N SER A 124 -8.85 -2.37 3.29
CA SER A 124 -8.12 -1.44 4.17
C SER A 124 -7.88 -2.06 5.56
N SER A 125 -8.82 -2.85 6.09
CA SER A 125 -8.64 -3.57 7.37
C SER A 125 -7.54 -4.64 7.30
N LEU A 126 -7.44 -5.37 6.17
CA LEU A 126 -6.33 -6.30 5.93
C LEU A 126 -4.99 -5.57 5.91
N THR A 127 -4.93 -4.45 5.20
CA THR A 127 -3.73 -3.62 5.10
C THR A 127 -3.36 -3.04 6.46
N ALA A 128 -4.30 -2.48 7.20
CA ALA A 128 -4.09 -1.97 8.56
C ALA A 128 -3.52 -3.05 9.49
N ARG A 129 -4.08 -4.27 9.48
CA ARG A 129 -3.54 -5.41 10.22
C ARG A 129 -2.08 -5.71 9.86
N MET A 130 -1.75 -5.69 8.55
CA MET A 130 -0.37 -5.87 8.10
C MET A 130 0.54 -4.75 8.58
N LEU A 131 0.11 -3.49 8.51
CA LEU A 131 0.91 -2.34 8.95
C LEU A 131 1.24 -2.42 10.45
N ILE A 132 0.29 -2.80 11.30
CA ILE A 132 0.51 -3.01 12.74
C ILE A 132 1.57 -4.09 12.96
N GLY A 133 1.39 -5.25 12.34
CA GLY A 133 2.31 -6.37 12.51
C GLY A 133 3.71 -6.09 11.96
N LEU A 134 3.83 -5.41 10.83
CA LEU A 134 5.09 -4.99 10.24
C LEU A 134 5.78 -3.92 11.10
N SER A 135 5.04 -2.93 11.62
CA SER A 135 5.57 -1.90 12.52
C SER A 135 6.15 -2.54 13.80
N HIS A 136 5.45 -3.51 14.38
CA HIS A 136 5.96 -4.28 15.52
C HIS A 136 7.29 -5.01 15.23
N ARG A 137 7.53 -5.37 13.97
CA ARG A 137 8.79 -5.99 13.50
C ARG A 137 9.85 -4.97 13.07
N GLY A 138 9.65 -3.68 13.32
CA GLY A 138 10.59 -2.61 12.99
C GLY A 138 10.58 -2.19 11.53
N VAL A 139 9.60 -2.62 10.74
CA VAL A 139 9.33 -2.11 9.38
C VAL A 139 8.53 -0.83 9.49
N ARG A 140 8.84 0.18 8.71
CA ARG A 140 8.18 1.49 8.72
C ARG A 140 7.08 1.56 7.67
N PRO A 141 5.79 1.66 8.08
CA PRO A 141 4.70 1.88 7.16
C PRO A 141 4.74 3.28 6.54
N PHE A 142 4.58 3.35 5.22
CA PHE A 142 4.42 4.57 4.45
C PHE A 142 3.13 4.49 3.63
N VAL A 143 2.08 5.20 4.08
CA VAL A 143 0.81 5.33 3.35
C VAL A 143 0.85 6.63 2.58
N LEU A 144 1.06 6.53 1.27
CA LEU A 144 1.31 7.67 0.40
C LEU A 144 0.04 8.03 -0.39
N GLY A 145 -0.84 8.83 0.23
CA GLY A 145 -2.07 9.29 -0.41
C GLY A 145 -3.32 8.57 0.10
N ASP A 146 -3.65 8.77 1.38
CA ASP A 146 -4.88 8.28 2.00
C ASP A 146 -6.07 9.16 1.61
N LEU A 147 -6.86 8.70 0.64
CA LEU A 147 -8.03 9.43 0.10
C LEU A 147 -9.25 9.40 1.03
N LYS A 148 -9.37 8.32 1.79
CA LYS A 148 -10.44 8.13 2.75
C LYS A 148 -9.75 7.90 4.07
N PRO A 149 -9.69 8.76 5.03
CA PRO A 149 -8.76 8.70 6.16
C PRO A 149 -8.79 7.35 6.90
N ASP A 150 -8.52 6.29 6.14
CA ASP A 150 -8.58 4.89 6.57
C ASP A 150 -7.34 4.51 7.40
N TYR A 151 -6.22 5.24 7.24
CA TYR A 151 -4.94 4.89 7.86
C TYR A 151 -4.37 5.98 8.77
N ALA A 152 -4.89 7.21 8.72
CA ALA A 152 -4.38 8.34 9.47
C ALA A 152 -4.37 8.09 10.98
N ASP A 153 -5.49 7.62 11.55
CA ASP A 153 -5.60 7.33 12.99
C ASP A 153 -4.70 6.16 13.40
N LEU A 154 -4.58 5.15 12.56
CA LEU A 154 -3.66 4.04 12.77
C LEU A 154 -2.21 4.51 12.85
N VAL A 155 -1.77 5.33 11.89
CA VAL A 155 -0.39 5.86 11.86
C VAL A 155 -0.13 6.76 13.05
N ALA A 156 -1.09 7.59 13.45
CA ALA A 156 -1.00 8.37 14.69
C ALA A 156 -0.86 7.48 15.94
N ALA A 157 -1.65 6.39 16.03
CA ALA A 157 -1.56 5.42 17.13
C ALA A 157 -0.22 4.68 17.19
N LEU A 158 0.44 4.47 16.04
CA LEU A 158 1.80 3.93 15.95
C LEU A 158 2.89 4.97 16.32
N GLY A 159 2.52 6.19 16.71
CA GLY A 159 3.46 7.29 16.97
C GLY A 159 4.07 7.88 15.71
N GLY A 160 3.45 7.64 14.57
CA GLY A 160 3.90 8.09 13.26
C GLY A 160 3.49 9.53 12.92
N GLN A 161 3.94 9.98 11.77
CA GLN A 161 3.67 11.31 11.23
C GLN A 161 2.44 11.26 10.30
N VAL A 162 1.44 12.11 10.55
CA VAL A 162 0.29 12.31 9.67
C VAL A 162 0.41 13.68 9.02
N LEU A 163 0.63 13.71 7.72
CA LEU A 163 0.69 14.91 6.90
C LEU A 163 -0.65 15.13 6.21
N ARG A 164 -1.30 16.27 6.45
CA ARG A 164 -2.59 16.59 5.83
C ARG A 164 -2.40 17.56 4.68
N VAL A 165 -2.85 17.15 3.49
CA VAL A 165 -2.87 17.98 2.29
C VAL A 165 -4.32 18.18 1.87
N ALA A 166 -4.77 19.43 1.91
CA ALA A 166 -6.11 19.80 1.53
C ALA A 166 -6.07 21.08 0.68
N ARG A 167 -7.14 21.38 -0.04
CA ARG A 167 -7.24 22.60 -0.83
C ARG A 167 -7.11 23.84 0.08
N GLY A 168 -6.08 24.64 -0.16
CA GLY A 168 -5.78 25.84 0.64
C GLY A 168 -5.17 25.55 2.02
N ALA A 169 -4.86 24.29 2.34
CA ALA A 169 -4.18 23.90 3.56
C ALA A 169 -3.08 22.87 3.23
N GLY A 170 -1.84 23.28 3.41
CA GLY A 170 -0.67 22.51 3.03
C GLY A 170 -0.28 22.69 1.56
N THR A 171 0.98 22.97 1.33
CA THR A 171 1.59 23.09 0.00
C THR A 171 2.70 22.06 -0.14
N ILE A 172 2.84 21.54 -1.35
CA ILE A 172 3.91 20.63 -1.76
C ILE A 172 4.67 21.27 -2.90
N ASN A 173 5.90 21.63 -2.67
CA ASN A 173 6.74 22.20 -3.71
C ASN A 173 7.40 21.08 -4.53
N PRO A 174 7.08 20.91 -5.82
CA PRO A 174 7.67 19.85 -6.64
C PRO A 174 9.17 20.03 -6.91
N LEU A 175 9.72 21.22 -6.63
CA LEU A 175 11.15 21.53 -6.75
C LEU A 175 11.90 21.38 -5.41
N ASP A 176 11.21 21.07 -4.32
CA ASP A 176 11.84 20.82 -3.02
C ASP A 176 12.61 19.49 -3.06
N PRO A 177 13.95 19.50 -2.84
CA PRO A 177 14.73 18.27 -2.79
C PRO A 177 14.41 17.42 -1.55
N GLY A 178 13.64 17.93 -0.59
CA GLY A 178 13.15 17.20 0.58
C GLY A 178 14.25 16.46 1.34
N ALA A 179 13.93 15.26 1.81
CA ALA A 179 14.84 14.42 2.54
C ALA A 179 16.12 14.04 1.76
N MET A 180 16.03 13.97 0.41
CA MET A 180 17.21 13.68 -0.44
C MET A 180 18.21 14.83 -0.40
N GLY A 181 17.75 16.08 -0.44
CA GLY A 181 18.62 17.26 -0.34
C GLY A 181 19.31 17.33 1.02
N GLU A 182 18.59 17.09 2.10
CA GLU A 182 19.15 17.04 3.45
C GLU A 182 20.19 15.92 3.61
N ALA A 183 19.89 14.73 3.07
CA ALA A 183 20.81 13.60 3.07
C ALA A 183 22.05 13.87 2.22
N ALA A 184 21.90 14.49 1.05
CA ALA A 184 23.01 14.85 0.17
C ALA A 184 24.03 15.77 0.87
N VAL A 185 23.54 16.80 1.58
CA VAL A 185 24.37 17.71 2.37
C VAL A 185 25.10 16.96 3.50
N ARG A 186 24.43 16.07 4.20
CA ARG A 186 25.02 15.29 5.31
C ARG A 186 26.06 14.29 4.84
N ILE A 187 25.84 13.66 3.68
CA ILE A 187 26.78 12.68 3.09
C ILE A 187 28.01 13.41 2.54
N GLY A 188 27.80 14.50 1.80
CA GLY A 188 28.86 15.27 1.17
C GLY A 188 29.65 14.51 0.10
N GLY A 189 30.64 15.17 -0.49
CA GLY A 189 31.53 14.58 -1.51
C GLY A 189 30.76 14.06 -2.74
N THR A 190 31.40 13.17 -3.49
CA THR A 190 30.85 12.65 -4.75
C THR A 190 29.53 11.87 -4.59
N ALA A 191 29.35 11.20 -3.45
CA ALA A 191 28.10 10.47 -3.14
C ALA A 191 26.96 11.44 -2.83
N GLY A 192 27.21 12.50 -2.06
CA GLY A 192 26.24 13.57 -1.83
C GLY A 192 25.86 14.29 -3.13
N ASP A 193 26.84 14.59 -3.98
CA ASP A 193 26.58 15.22 -5.29
C ASP A 193 25.74 14.31 -6.20
N ALA A 194 25.95 12.99 -6.15
CA ALA A 194 25.15 12.04 -6.90
C ALA A 194 23.68 12.06 -6.42
N LEU A 195 23.44 12.01 -5.11
CA LEU A 195 22.10 12.08 -4.52
C LEU A 195 21.41 13.42 -4.83
N ALA A 196 22.15 14.53 -4.81
CA ALA A 196 21.62 15.83 -5.18
C ALA A 196 21.23 15.90 -6.67
N ARG A 197 21.95 15.23 -7.57
CA ARG A 197 21.54 15.09 -8.99
C ARG A 197 20.26 14.29 -9.11
N GLU A 198 20.15 13.18 -8.42
CA GLU A 198 18.95 12.33 -8.44
C GLU A 198 17.71 13.07 -7.90
N ALA A 199 17.87 13.88 -6.85
CA ALA A 199 16.80 14.76 -6.34
C ALA A 199 16.33 15.76 -7.41
N ARG A 200 17.25 16.35 -8.20
CA ARG A 200 16.90 17.26 -9.31
C ARG A 200 16.18 16.55 -10.45
N ASP A 201 16.63 15.34 -10.80
CA ASP A 201 16.00 14.55 -11.85
C ASP A 201 14.58 14.15 -11.46
N ARG A 202 14.36 13.82 -10.17
CA ARG A 202 13.04 13.58 -9.59
C ARG A 202 12.15 14.83 -9.65
N ALA A 203 12.68 16.01 -9.28
CA ALA A 203 11.97 17.28 -9.36
C ALA A 203 11.55 17.60 -10.81
N THR A 204 12.47 17.41 -11.77
CA THR A 204 12.18 17.58 -13.20
C THR A 204 11.06 16.64 -13.65
N THR A 205 11.15 15.38 -13.29
CA THR A 205 10.14 14.36 -13.59
C THR A 205 8.77 14.72 -13.01
N MET A 206 8.74 15.25 -11.79
CA MET A 206 7.49 15.67 -11.15
C MET A 206 6.87 16.88 -11.86
N VAL A 207 7.65 17.91 -12.19
CA VAL A 207 7.15 19.08 -12.92
C VAL A 207 6.65 18.67 -14.31
N SER A 208 7.39 17.82 -15.04
CA SER A 208 6.93 17.27 -16.32
C SER A 208 5.58 16.56 -16.19
N ALA A 209 5.39 15.76 -15.13
CA ALA A 209 4.12 15.07 -14.87
C ALA A 209 2.97 16.06 -14.61
N LEU A 210 3.22 17.13 -13.84
CA LEU A 210 2.22 18.17 -13.59
C LEU A 210 1.83 18.93 -14.87
N VAL A 211 2.81 19.25 -15.73
CA VAL A 211 2.56 19.88 -17.03
C VAL A 211 1.73 18.95 -17.94
N GLN A 212 2.04 17.67 -17.98
CA GLN A 212 1.26 16.69 -18.75
C GLN A 212 -0.18 16.57 -18.25
N LEU A 213 -0.40 16.60 -16.94
CA LEU A 213 -1.75 16.62 -16.36
C LEU A 213 -2.56 17.85 -16.78
N VAL A 214 -1.93 19.01 -16.85
CA VAL A 214 -2.58 20.25 -17.30
C VAL A 214 -2.89 20.19 -18.79
N ARG A 215 -1.91 19.80 -19.62
CA ARG A 215 -2.03 19.72 -21.08
C ARG A 215 -2.92 18.59 -21.58
N ARG A 216 -2.97 17.48 -20.85
CA ARG A 216 -3.48 16.17 -21.29
C ARG A 216 -2.73 15.60 -22.52
N ALA A 217 -1.46 15.93 -22.63
CA ALA A 217 -0.56 15.50 -23.70
C ALA A 217 0.86 15.39 -23.15
N THR A 218 1.70 14.61 -23.84
CA THR A 218 3.12 14.50 -23.55
C THR A 218 3.87 15.79 -23.89
N LEU A 219 4.99 16.04 -23.21
CA LEU A 219 5.91 17.11 -23.59
C LEU A 219 6.71 16.69 -24.83
N ALA A 220 7.16 17.69 -25.59
CA ALA A 220 8.16 17.47 -26.62
C ALA A 220 9.55 17.32 -25.99
N ASP A 221 10.45 16.59 -26.67
CA ASP A 221 11.81 16.29 -26.16
C ASP A 221 12.58 17.56 -25.74
N TYR A 222 12.47 18.64 -26.54
CA TYR A 222 13.12 19.91 -26.24
C TYR A 222 12.51 20.62 -25.01
N GLU A 223 11.23 20.40 -24.72
CA GLU A 223 10.56 20.95 -23.54
C GLU A 223 11.03 20.25 -22.26
N ASP A 224 11.14 18.91 -22.28
CA ASP A 224 11.75 18.15 -21.17
C ASP A 224 13.21 18.57 -20.95
N ALA A 225 13.99 18.78 -22.01
CA ALA A 225 15.36 19.29 -21.92
C ALA A 225 15.42 20.72 -21.34
N MET A 226 14.47 21.60 -21.72
CA MET A 226 14.34 22.94 -21.15
C MET A 226 14.01 22.89 -19.65
N LEU A 227 13.07 22.04 -19.24
CA LEU A 227 12.74 21.87 -17.83
C LEU A 227 13.95 21.40 -17.03
N ALA A 228 14.66 20.38 -17.50
CA ALA A 228 15.85 19.87 -16.86
C ALA A 228 16.96 20.93 -16.73
N ALA A 229 17.15 21.75 -17.77
CA ALA A 229 18.11 22.84 -17.75
C ALA A 229 17.69 23.95 -16.77
N ALA A 230 16.40 24.31 -16.74
CA ALA A 230 15.87 25.34 -15.85
C ALA A 230 15.93 24.92 -14.37
N VAL A 231 15.57 23.68 -14.03
CA VAL A 231 15.72 23.12 -12.69
C VAL A 231 17.19 23.13 -12.24
N ARG A 232 18.12 22.79 -13.14
CA ARG A 232 19.55 22.83 -12.85
C ARG A 232 20.05 24.25 -12.58
N VAL A 233 19.63 25.23 -13.37
CA VAL A 233 19.96 26.66 -13.15
C VAL A 233 19.46 27.11 -11.78
N LEU A 234 18.23 26.80 -11.44
CA LEU A 234 17.63 27.16 -10.13
C LEU A 234 18.38 26.53 -8.96
N SER A 235 18.78 25.26 -9.10
CA SER A 235 19.47 24.52 -8.02
C SER A 235 20.90 24.98 -7.76
N THR A 236 21.52 25.71 -8.69
CA THR A 236 22.90 26.24 -8.54
C THR A 236 22.95 27.70 -8.13
N GLY A 237 21.83 28.44 -8.25
CA GLY A 237 21.80 29.91 -8.13
C GLY A 237 21.32 30.47 -6.79
N SER A 238 20.73 29.67 -5.90
CA SER A 238 20.09 30.16 -4.67
C SER A 238 20.31 29.26 -3.47
N THR A 239 20.43 29.84 -2.29
CA THR A 239 20.40 29.14 -1.00
C THR A 239 18.97 28.79 -0.55
N ALA A 240 17.95 29.46 -1.10
CA ALA A 240 16.55 29.17 -0.85
C ALA A 240 16.03 28.10 -1.82
N THR A 241 15.14 27.24 -1.36
CA THR A 241 14.47 26.24 -2.20
C THR A 241 13.60 26.95 -3.25
N PRO A 242 13.88 26.77 -4.56
CA PRO A 242 13.11 27.43 -5.61
C PRO A 242 11.68 26.87 -5.68
N THR A 243 10.77 27.67 -6.21
CA THR A 243 9.35 27.33 -6.39
C THR A 243 8.95 27.33 -7.87
N LEU A 244 7.75 26.88 -8.19
CA LEU A 244 7.26 26.92 -9.58
C LEU A 244 7.22 28.33 -10.18
N PRO A 245 6.84 29.42 -9.47
CA PRO A 245 7.02 30.79 -9.96
C PRO A 245 8.45 31.12 -10.39
N ASP A 246 9.46 30.67 -9.65
CA ASP A 246 10.87 30.89 -10.01
C ASP A 246 11.23 30.14 -11.30
N LEU A 247 10.67 28.91 -11.47
CA LEU A 247 10.85 28.13 -12.69
C LEU A 247 10.24 28.84 -13.91
N VAL A 248 9.04 29.39 -13.76
CA VAL A 248 8.40 30.24 -14.80
C VAL A 248 9.28 31.42 -15.18
N ALA A 249 9.82 32.14 -14.20
CA ALA A 249 10.70 33.28 -14.43
C ALA A 249 12.00 32.89 -15.17
N VAL A 250 12.60 31.73 -14.81
CA VAL A 250 13.82 31.22 -15.50
C VAL A 250 13.50 30.84 -16.95
N ILE A 251 12.40 30.18 -17.23
CA ILE A 251 12.00 29.84 -18.60
C ILE A 251 11.70 31.10 -19.40
N ALA A 252 11.03 32.07 -18.82
CA ALA A 252 10.74 33.35 -19.49
C ALA A 252 12.00 34.15 -19.82
N SER A 253 12.97 34.21 -18.90
CA SER A 253 14.25 34.93 -19.11
C SER A 253 15.19 34.25 -20.08
N GLY A 254 15.11 32.91 -20.20
CA GLY A 254 15.89 32.13 -21.15
C GLY A 254 17.41 32.25 -20.95
N PRO A 255 17.97 31.85 -19.80
CA PRO A 255 19.42 31.88 -19.63
C PRO A 255 20.10 30.90 -20.62
N PRO A 256 21.41 31.11 -20.94
CA PRO A 256 22.13 30.35 -21.98
C PRO A 256 21.97 28.84 -21.84
N ALA A 257 22.00 28.30 -20.62
CA ALA A 257 21.82 26.86 -20.36
C ALA A 257 20.44 26.35 -20.77
N VAL A 258 19.38 27.14 -20.66
CA VAL A 258 18.01 26.79 -21.08
C VAL A 258 17.85 26.97 -22.59
N ARG A 259 18.41 28.04 -23.16
CA ARG A 259 18.38 28.29 -24.60
C ARG A 259 19.12 27.21 -25.40
N SER A 260 20.20 26.64 -24.85
CA SER A 260 20.95 25.57 -25.50
C SER A 260 20.10 24.32 -25.75
N ALA A 261 19.11 24.04 -24.90
CA ALA A 261 18.18 22.93 -25.07
C ALA A 261 17.27 23.08 -26.32
N THR A 262 17.06 24.30 -26.78
CA THR A 262 16.24 24.62 -27.98
C THR A 262 17.07 24.93 -29.22
N LEU A 263 18.41 24.88 -29.13
CA LEU A 263 19.33 25.31 -30.18
C LEU A 263 19.07 26.78 -30.66
N ALA A 264 18.54 27.62 -29.77
CA ALA A 264 18.18 29.01 -30.05
C ALA A 264 19.02 30.00 -29.19
N LEU A 265 20.35 29.80 -29.17
CA LEU A 265 21.26 30.53 -28.27
C LEU A 265 21.24 32.05 -28.50
N SER A 266 21.20 32.51 -29.76
CA SER A 266 21.25 33.92 -30.16
C SER A 266 19.98 34.40 -30.86
N ASP A 267 18.94 33.57 -30.97
CA ASP A 267 17.68 33.89 -31.66
C ASP A 267 16.55 34.03 -30.63
N ASP A 268 16.24 35.25 -30.24
CA ASP A 268 15.23 35.52 -29.23
C ASP A 268 13.81 35.17 -29.70
N ASP A 269 13.49 35.37 -30.97
CA ASP A 269 12.16 35.09 -31.51
C ASP A 269 11.94 33.58 -31.60
N ARG A 270 12.95 32.84 -32.06
CA ARG A 270 12.92 31.38 -32.08
C ARG A 270 12.81 30.79 -30.67
N TYR A 271 13.61 31.31 -29.72
CA TYR A 271 13.53 30.85 -28.33
C TYR A 271 12.13 31.08 -27.76
N ARG A 272 11.58 32.30 -27.98
CA ARG A 272 10.22 32.64 -27.50
C ARG A 272 9.17 31.74 -28.11
N ALA A 273 9.20 31.47 -29.40
CA ALA A 273 8.29 30.59 -30.09
C ALA A 273 8.34 29.14 -29.55
N LEU A 274 9.52 28.61 -29.25
CA LEU A 274 9.71 27.26 -28.73
C LEU A 274 9.36 27.16 -27.23
N SER A 275 9.63 28.15 -26.42
CA SER A 275 9.36 28.17 -24.98
C SER A 275 7.90 28.46 -24.62
N GLU A 276 7.17 29.17 -25.51
CA GLU A 276 5.79 29.61 -25.27
C GLU A 276 4.80 28.49 -24.87
N PRO A 277 4.77 27.31 -25.51
CA PRO A 277 3.84 26.25 -25.13
C PRO A 277 4.08 25.74 -23.70
N LEU A 278 5.35 25.58 -23.32
CA LEU A 278 5.74 25.17 -21.96
C LEU A 278 5.39 26.27 -20.94
N HIS A 279 5.75 27.51 -21.25
CA HIS A 279 5.48 28.66 -20.40
C HIS A 279 3.97 28.82 -20.13
N ARG A 280 3.13 28.76 -21.17
CA ARG A 280 1.66 28.78 -21.03
C ARG A 280 1.13 27.67 -20.13
N SER A 281 1.68 26.46 -20.24
CA SER A 281 1.25 25.33 -19.42
C SER A 281 1.61 25.50 -17.95
N LEU A 282 2.77 26.06 -17.66
CA LEU A 282 3.20 26.37 -16.28
C LEU A 282 2.37 27.51 -15.68
N ILE A 283 2.03 28.55 -16.46
CA ILE A 283 1.09 29.59 -16.02
C ILE A 283 -0.29 28.97 -15.72
N ALA A 284 -0.81 28.16 -16.63
CA ALA A 284 -2.10 27.48 -16.42
C ALA A 284 -2.11 26.55 -15.19
N LEU A 285 -0.96 25.97 -14.87
CA LEU A 285 -0.77 25.18 -13.64
C LEU A 285 -0.89 26.08 -12.41
N LEU A 286 -0.23 27.24 -12.42
CA LEU A 286 -0.19 28.18 -11.28
C LEU A 286 -1.52 28.91 -11.08
N ASP A 287 -2.21 29.28 -12.14
CA ASP A 287 -3.49 30.01 -12.09
C ASP A 287 -4.67 29.09 -11.74
N GLY A 288 -4.48 27.76 -11.86
CA GLY A 288 -5.51 26.77 -11.61
C GLY A 288 -5.56 26.27 -10.16
N PRO A 289 -6.43 25.30 -9.88
CA PRO A 289 -6.53 24.65 -8.55
C PRO A 289 -5.21 24.04 -8.07
N LEU A 290 -4.35 23.61 -9.01
CA LEU A 290 -3.03 23.05 -8.71
C LEU A 290 -2.08 24.10 -8.13
N GLY A 291 -2.18 25.36 -8.55
CA GLY A 291 -1.31 26.43 -8.07
C GLY A 291 -1.40 26.70 -6.57
N GLN A 292 -2.60 26.54 -6.00
CA GLN A 292 -2.80 26.67 -4.55
C GLN A 292 -2.04 25.60 -3.76
N THR A 293 -1.84 24.42 -4.35
CA THR A 293 -1.15 23.29 -3.70
C THR A 293 0.34 23.25 -4.06
N PHE A 294 0.72 23.61 -5.29
CA PHE A 294 2.09 23.43 -5.78
C PHE A 294 2.88 24.73 -5.98
N GLY A 295 2.24 25.89 -5.87
CA GLY A 295 2.87 27.19 -6.15
C GLY A 295 3.73 27.77 -5.02
N GLY A 296 3.66 27.22 -3.81
CA GLY A 296 4.39 27.70 -2.63
C GLY A 296 5.44 26.72 -2.10
N PRO A 297 6.18 27.11 -1.06
CA PRO A 297 7.14 26.21 -0.39
C PRO A 297 6.42 25.05 0.30
N THR A 298 7.08 23.90 0.44
CA THR A 298 6.54 22.73 1.15
C THR A 298 6.29 23.07 2.62
N THR A 299 5.04 22.90 3.07
CA THR A 299 4.64 23.21 4.46
C THR A 299 4.99 22.13 5.44
N ALA A 300 4.97 20.84 5.01
CA ALA A 300 5.29 19.71 5.86
C ALA A 300 6.02 18.62 5.05
N ARG A 301 7.20 18.24 5.50
CA ARG A 301 8.07 17.25 4.85
C ARG A 301 7.95 15.89 5.51
N ILE A 302 8.11 14.82 4.72
CA ILE A 302 8.20 13.46 5.23
C ILE A 302 9.49 13.31 6.02
N SER A 303 9.36 12.92 7.30
CA SER A 303 10.51 12.63 8.16
C SER A 303 10.97 11.19 7.97
N VAL A 304 12.23 11.01 7.56
CA VAL A 304 12.85 9.67 7.49
C VAL A 304 13.00 9.00 8.86
N ASP A 305 12.89 9.76 9.95
CA ASP A 305 13.02 9.24 11.32
C ASP A 305 11.69 8.80 11.93
N SER A 306 10.56 9.18 11.32
CA SER A 306 9.24 8.78 11.79
C SER A 306 9.07 7.25 11.77
N PRO A 307 8.46 6.63 12.80
CA PRO A 307 8.19 5.19 12.82
C PRO A 307 7.15 4.75 11.79
N ALA A 308 6.28 5.65 11.37
CA ALA A 308 5.29 5.45 10.31
C ALA A 308 4.92 6.81 9.69
N VAL A 309 4.46 6.81 8.45
CA VAL A 309 4.02 8.02 7.75
C VAL A 309 2.69 7.77 7.06
N CYS A 310 1.77 8.71 7.18
CA CYS A 310 0.54 8.78 6.39
C CYS A 310 0.40 10.17 5.77
N VAL A 311 0.21 10.23 4.47
CA VAL A 311 -0.18 11.47 3.78
C VAL A 311 -1.68 11.43 3.54
N ASP A 312 -2.42 12.12 4.39
CA ASP A 312 -3.88 12.23 4.34
C ASP A 312 -4.26 13.31 3.34
N ILE A 313 -4.90 12.89 2.24
CA ILE A 313 -5.39 13.74 1.16
C ILE A 313 -6.92 13.77 1.09
N SER A 314 -7.60 13.29 2.12
CA SER A 314 -9.06 13.24 2.21
C SER A 314 -9.74 14.62 2.17
N GLY A 315 -8.98 15.68 2.47
CA GLY A 315 -9.44 17.06 2.33
C GLY A 315 -9.54 17.59 0.90
N ILE A 316 -9.08 16.81 -0.09
CA ILE A 316 -9.23 17.14 -1.51
C ILE A 316 -10.58 16.60 -1.99
N ALA A 317 -11.39 17.46 -2.63
CA ALA A 317 -12.70 17.03 -3.12
C ALA A 317 -12.56 15.87 -4.12
N GLU A 318 -13.28 14.77 -3.90
CA GLU A 318 -13.23 13.57 -4.78
C GLU A 318 -13.55 13.88 -6.25
N ARG A 319 -14.26 14.99 -6.52
CA ARG A 319 -14.61 15.45 -7.88
C ARG A 319 -13.44 16.12 -8.62
N ASP A 320 -12.40 16.53 -7.90
CA ASP A 320 -11.20 17.13 -8.52
C ASP A 320 -10.16 16.05 -8.81
N GLU A 321 -10.48 15.19 -9.78
CA GLU A 321 -9.64 14.04 -10.15
C GLU A 321 -8.21 14.45 -10.51
N ARG A 322 -8.02 15.63 -11.14
CA ARG A 322 -6.69 16.10 -11.54
C ARG A 322 -5.85 16.52 -10.35
N LEU A 323 -6.43 17.30 -9.43
CA LEU A 323 -5.73 17.68 -8.21
C LEU A 323 -5.39 16.46 -7.38
N THR A 324 -6.34 15.54 -7.22
CA THR A 324 -6.11 14.26 -6.51
C THR A 324 -4.94 13.49 -7.12
N ALA A 325 -4.92 13.30 -8.45
CA ALA A 325 -3.83 12.59 -9.13
C ALA A 325 -2.49 13.31 -8.98
N ALA A 326 -2.46 14.62 -9.14
CA ALA A 326 -1.26 15.42 -8.99
C ALA A 326 -0.67 15.30 -7.57
N VAL A 327 -1.53 15.39 -6.55
CA VAL A 327 -1.10 15.29 -5.15
C VAL A 327 -0.66 13.86 -4.82
N MET A 328 -1.35 12.83 -5.29
CA MET A 328 -0.90 11.44 -5.12
C MET A 328 0.49 11.23 -5.73
N LEU A 329 0.74 11.70 -6.95
CA LEU A 329 2.05 11.60 -7.60
C LEU A 329 3.13 12.33 -6.81
N ALA A 330 2.83 13.52 -6.28
CA ALA A 330 3.77 14.27 -5.45
C ALA A 330 4.09 13.54 -4.14
N CYS A 331 3.07 13.02 -3.45
CA CYS A 331 3.25 12.23 -2.24
C CYS A 331 4.09 10.98 -2.49
N TRP A 332 3.87 10.30 -3.62
CA TRP A 332 4.66 9.14 -4.00
C TRP A 332 6.11 9.53 -4.30
N SER A 333 6.30 10.59 -5.08
CA SER A 333 7.64 11.11 -5.38
C SER A 333 8.40 11.46 -4.11
N ASP A 334 7.80 12.19 -3.18
CA ASP A 334 8.42 12.59 -1.91
C ASP A 334 8.67 11.38 -0.99
N GLY A 335 7.70 10.46 -0.89
CA GLY A 335 7.82 9.25 -0.09
C GLY A 335 8.94 8.31 -0.56
N PHE A 336 9.06 8.08 -1.86
CA PHE A 336 10.17 7.32 -2.44
C PHE A 336 11.51 8.05 -2.25
N GLY A 337 11.56 9.37 -2.44
CA GLY A 337 12.74 10.17 -2.16
C GLY A 337 13.20 10.09 -0.71
N ALA A 338 12.27 10.07 0.25
CA ALA A 338 12.59 9.89 1.66
C ALA A 338 13.21 8.51 1.95
N ILE A 339 12.73 7.46 1.29
CA ILE A 339 13.28 6.11 1.40
C ILE A 339 14.69 6.05 0.81
N GLU A 340 14.91 6.60 -0.37
CA GLU A 340 16.23 6.69 -1.00
C GLU A 340 17.22 7.47 -0.14
N ALA A 341 16.80 8.61 0.44
CA ALA A 341 17.60 9.37 1.40
C ALA A 341 18.00 8.53 2.62
N SER A 342 17.05 7.76 3.18
CA SER A 342 17.33 6.86 4.30
C SER A 342 18.34 5.77 3.95
N ASN A 343 18.22 5.18 2.76
CA ASN A 343 19.14 4.15 2.28
C ASN A 343 20.52 4.73 1.98
N ALA A 344 20.62 5.90 1.36
CA ALA A 344 21.87 6.59 1.10
C ALA A 344 22.62 6.93 2.42
N LEU A 345 21.90 7.43 3.41
CA LEU A 345 22.48 7.69 4.75
C LEU A 345 22.98 6.40 5.42
N ALA A 346 22.26 5.30 5.28
CA ALA A 346 22.67 4.01 5.81
C ALA A 346 23.91 3.46 5.10
N GLN A 347 23.99 3.58 3.77
CA GLN A 347 25.17 3.20 2.98
C GLN A 347 26.41 4.04 3.31
N ALA A 348 26.22 5.33 3.61
CA ALA A 348 27.27 6.22 4.08
C ALA A 348 27.68 5.98 5.55
N GLY A 349 27.03 5.04 6.27
CA GLY A 349 27.30 4.78 7.69
C GLY A 349 26.76 5.86 8.65
N LEU A 350 25.94 6.80 8.15
CA LEU A 350 25.39 7.92 8.93
C LEU A 350 24.04 7.60 9.60
N ALA A 351 23.42 6.48 9.22
CA ALA A 351 22.18 5.98 9.81
C ALA A 351 22.14 4.45 9.85
N ARG A 352 21.24 3.89 10.65
CA ARG A 352 21.01 2.43 10.63
C ARG A 352 20.16 2.05 9.42
N PRO A 353 20.41 0.90 8.76
CA PRO A 353 19.54 0.38 7.73
C PRO A 353 18.11 0.19 8.23
N ARG A 354 17.14 0.59 7.41
CA ARG A 354 15.72 0.53 7.74
C ARG A 354 14.97 -0.22 6.64
N ARG A 355 13.84 -0.82 7.01
CA ARG A 355 12.92 -1.45 6.07
C ARG A 355 11.64 -0.65 6.03
N PHE A 356 11.05 -0.55 4.84
CA PHE A 356 9.84 0.21 4.61
C PHE A 356 8.75 -0.66 3.99
N PHE A 357 7.51 -0.32 4.26
CA PHE A 357 6.37 -0.92 3.61
C PHE A 357 5.44 0.18 3.08
N ILE A 358 5.37 0.28 1.76
CA ILE A 358 4.61 1.33 1.08
C ILE A 358 3.21 0.81 0.76
N VAL A 359 2.20 1.61 1.07
CA VAL A 359 0.81 1.38 0.66
C VAL A 359 0.43 2.42 -0.38
N LEU A 360 0.04 1.94 -1.56
CA LEU A 360 -0.51 2.72 -2.66
C LEU A 360 -1.96 2.30 -2.87
N ASP A 361 -2.85 3.00 -2.16
CA ASP A 361 -4.30 2.77 -2.28
C ASP A 361 -4.88 3.55 -3.46
N GLU A 362 -5.91 3.02 -4.10
CA GLU A 362 -6.56 3.60 -5.28
C GLU A 362 -5.57 3.90 -6.43
N LEU A 363 -4.58 3.00 -6.62
CA LEU A 363 -3.48 3.13 -7.61
C LEU A 363 -3.96 3.54 -9.01
N TRP A 364 -5.14 3.12 -9.43
CA TRP A 364 -5.70 3.39 -10.75
C TRP A 364 -6.01 4.87 -11.01
N ARG A 365 -6.28 5.66 -9.95
CA ARG A 365 -6.72 7.06 -10.09
C ARG A 365 -5.70 7.93 -10.83
N PRO A 366 -4.44 8.06 -10.37
CA PRO A 366 -3.46 8.86 -11.11
C PRO A 366 -3.12 8.26 -12.46
N LEU A 367 -3.09 6.93 -12.58
CA LEU A 367 -2.71 6.27 -13.83
C LEU A 367 -3.71 6.52 -14.98
N ARG A 368 -4.99 6.72 -14.67
CA ARG A 368 -6.06 6.96 -15.66
C ARG A 368 -6.02 8.35 -16.27
N ILE A 369 -5.51 9.35 -15.56
CA ILE A 369 -5.73 10.77 -15.90
C ILE A 369 -4.69 11.29 -16.88
N GLY A 370 -3.48 10.75 -16.93
CA GLY A 370 -2.40 11.26 -17.77
C GLY A 370 -1.69 10.20 -18.58
N ALA A 371 -1.51 10.47 -19.88
CA ALA A 371 -0.67 9.62 -20.74
C ALA A 371 0.78 9.60 -20.26
N GLY A 372 1.42 8.41 -20.26
CA GLY A 372 2.81 8.24 -19.83
C GLY A 372 3.04 8.23 -18.32
N LEU A 373 2.00 8.43 -17.50
CA LEU A 373 2.12 8.31 -16.03
C LEU A 373 2.45 6.88 -15.57
N PRO A 374 1.93 5.80 -16.19
CA PRO A 374 2.35 4.44 -15.86
C PRO A 374 3.86 4.20 -15.97
N ASP A 375 4.55 4.79 -16.96
CA ASP A 375 6.02 4.70 -17.10
C ASP A 375 6.75 5.35 -15.94
N ARG A 376 6.29 6.53 -15.55
CA ARG A 376 6.90 7.26 -14.44
C ARG A 376 6.72 6.54 -13.12
N MET A 377 5.54 5.94 -12.93
CA MET A 377 5.27 5.08 -11.78
C MET A 377 6.10 3.80 -11.80
N ASP A 378 6.25 3.18 -12.96
CA ASP A 378 7.06 1.99 -13.12
C ASP A 378 8.53 2.26 -12.73
N SER A 379 9.09 3.39 -13.16
CA SER A 379 10.45 3.80 -12.77
C SER A 379 10.58 4.02 -11.26
N LEU A 380 9.59 4.62 -10.60
CA LEU A 380 9.58 4.84 -9.16
C LEU A 380 9.48 3.53 -8.36
N THR A 381 8.86 2.48 -8.91
CA THR A 381 8.58 1.23 -8.19
C THR A 381 9.57 0.10 -8.46
N ARG A 382 10.43 0.20 -9.48
CA ARG A 382 11.35 -0.89 -9.88
C ARG A 382 12.48 -1.20 -8.90
N LEU A 383 12.91 -0.24 -8.09
CA LEU A 383 14.12 -0.37 -7.26
C LEU A 383 13.88 -1.08 -5.92
N ASN A 384 12.66 -1.36 -5.56
CA ASN A 384 12.24 -1.78 -4.22
C ASN A 384 12.91 -3.06 -3.70
N ARG A 385 13.17 -4.04 -4.58
CA ARG A 385 13.78 -5.31 -4.18
C ARG A 385 15.19 -5.14 -3.58
N ARG A 386 15.99 -4.21 -4.10
CA ARG A 386 17.36 -3.95 -3.62
C ARG A 386 17.37 -3.10 -2.35
N GLU A 387 16.32 -2.34 -2.14
CA GLU A 387 16.25 -1.30 -1.10
C GLU A 387 15.55 -1.75 0.18
N GLY A 388 15.13 -3.02 0.27
CA GLY A 388 14.43 -3.53 1.45
C GLY A 388 13.02 -2.96 1.62
N VAL A 389 12.37 -2.59 0.51
CA VAL A 389 11.04 -1.98 0.47
C VAL A 389 10.01 -3.01 0.06
N GLY A 390 9.00 -3.21 0.90
CA GLY A 390 7.79 -3.95 0.55
C GLY A 390 6.69 -3.02 0.04
N GLN A 391 5.77 -3.53 -0.79
CA GLN A 391 4.70 -2.72 -1.37
C GLN A 391 3.35 -3.42 -1.38
N ALA A 392 2.31 -2.65 -1.14
CA ALA A 392 0.92 -3.05 -1.38
C ALA A 392 0.28 -2.12 -2.41
N PHE A 393 -0.16 -2.68 -3.52
CA PHE A 393 -0.97 -2.03 -4.52
C PHE A 393 -2.43 -2.42 -4.29
N ILE A 394 -3.30 -1.44 -4.05
CA ILE A 394 -4.71 -1.70 -3.75
C ILE A 394 -5.57 -1.07 -4.83
N THR A 395 -6.49 -1.84 -5.37
CA THR A 395 -7.50 -1.36 -6.33
C THR A 395 -8.78 -2.18 -6.20
N HIS A 396 -9.85 -1.76 -6.85
CA HIS A 396 -11.11 -2.49 -6.79
C HIS A 396 -11.12 -3.67 -7.74
N THR A 397 -10.76 -3.47 -8.98
CA THR A 397 -10.76 -4.48 -10.03
C THR A 397 -9.59 -4.29 -11.00
N LEU A 398 -9.24 -5.32 -11.78
CA LEU A 398 -8.27 -5.14 -12.88
C LEU A 398 -8.81 -4.26 -14.01
N LYS A 399 -10.14 -4.17 -14.18
CA LYS A 399 -10.78 -3.28 -15.16
C LYS A 399 -10.41 -1.81 -14.92
N ASP A 400 -10.17 -1.43 -13.67
CA ASP A 400 -9.70 -0.08 -13.34
C ASP A 400 -8.35 0.22 -14.00
N LEU A 401 -7.46 -0.79 -14.07
CA LEU A 401 -6.17 -0.68 -14.75
C LEU A 401 -6.29 -0.76 -16.29
N GLU A 402 -7.35 -1.39 -16.81
CA GLU A 402 -7.63 -1.46 -18.24
C GLU A 402 -8.34 -0.21 -18.78
N SER A 403 -8.89 0.65 -17.91
CA SER A 403 -9.63 1.88 -18.27
C SER A 403 -8.75 3.04 -18.76
N MET A 404 -7.46 2.80 -19.04
CA MET A 404 -6.51 3.82 -19.48
C MET A 404 -6.68 4.16 -20.96
N ALA A 405 -6.31 5.41 -21.30
CA ALA A 405 -6.61 6.00 -22.61
C ALA A 405 -5.95 5.26 -23.78
N ASN A 406 -4.71 4.79 -23.64
CA ASN A 406 -3.97 4.14 -24.72
C ASN A 406 -3.59 2.69 -24.39
N ALA A 407 -3.26 1.91 -25.43
CA ALA A 407 -2.92 0.49 -25.29
C ALA A 407 -1.57 0.27 -24.56
N GLU A 408 -0.63 1.17 -24.75
CA GLU A 408 0.70 1.10 -24.12
C GLU A 408 0.59 1.29 -22.60
N ASP A 409 -0.15 2.30 -22.15
CA ASP A 409 -0.39 2.53 -20.72
C ASP A 409 -1.15 1.36 -20.08
N ARG A 410 -2.13 0.76 -20.77
CA ARG A 410 -2.81 -0.46 -20.30
C ARG A 410 -1.86 -1.63 -20.12
N LEU A 411 -0.95 -1.84 -21.08
CA LEU A 411 0.05 -2.91 -20.99
C LEU A 411 1.00 -2.70 -19.81
N LYS A 412 1.45 -1.46 -19.59
CA LYS A 412 2.32 -1.09 -18.47
C LYS A 412 1.60 -1.24 -17.13
N ALA A 413 0.36 -0.79 -17.05
CA ALA A 413 -0.47 -0.96 -15.85
C ALA A 413 -0.72 -2.44 -15.51
N ARG A 414 -0.97 -3.28 -16.51
CA ARG A 414 -1.05 -4.73 -16.33
C ARG A 414 0.26 -5.31 -15.80
N GLY A 415 1.39 -4.79 -16.24
CA GLY A 415 2.71 -5.17 -15.74
C GLY A 415 2.91 -5.00 -14.23
N PHE A 416 2.19 -4.09 -13.56
CA PHE A 416 2.19 -4.01 -12.09
C PHE A 416 1.57 -5.26 -11.46
N ALA A 417 0.47 -5.74 -12.01
CA ALA A 417 -0.19 -6.95 -11.51
C ALA A 417 0.65 -8.21 -11.76
N GLU A 418 1.27 -8.31 -12.93
CA GLU A 418 2.12 -9.45 -13.32
C GLU A 418 3.41 -9.54 -12.48
N ARG A 419 3.95 -8.40 -12.04
CA ARG A 419 5.16 -8.34 -11.22
C ARG A 419 4.90 -8.44 -9.73
N ALA A 420 3.65 -8.37 -9.29
CA ALA A 420 3.33 -8.56 -7.88
C ALA A 420 3.77 -9.95 -7.41
N GLY A 421 4.50 -10.01 -6.30
CA GLY A 421 4.98 -11.28 -5.73
C GLY A 421 3.83 -12.15 -5.24
N MET A 422 2.72 -11.53 -4.87
CA MET A 422 1.50 -12.22 -4.46
C MET A 422 0.25 -11.44 -4.83
N LEU A 423 -0.83 -12.17 -5.06
CA LEU A 423 -2.17 -11.67 -5.29
C LEU A 423 -3.03 -11.94 -4.04
N VAL A 424 -3.79 -10.94 -3.63
CA VAL A 424 -4.78 -11.05 -2.56
C VAL A 424 -6.13 -10.62 -3.12
N THR A 425 -7.09 -11.52 -3.18
CA THR A 425 -8.42 -11.20 -3.68
C THR A 425 -9.46 -11.31 -2.58
N ALA A 426 -10.22 -10.24 -2.35
CA ALA A 426 -11.52 -10.32 -1.67
C ALA A 426 -12.61 -10.74 -2.69
N GLY A 427 -13.89 -10.68 -2.33
CA GLY A 427 -14.97 -11.02 -3.24
C GLY A 427 -14.93 -10.23 -4.55
N LEU A 428 -14.91 -10.93 -5.69
CA LEU A 428 -14.94 -10.39 -7.05
C LEU A 428 -15.96 -11.14 -7.90
N PRO A 429 -16.62 -10.47 -8.88
CA PRO A 429 -17.49 -11.13 -9.86
C PRO A 429 -16.67 -12.09 -10.75
N ARG A 430 -17.32 -13.12 -11.30
CA ARG A 430 -16.67 -14.07 -12.21
C ARG A 430 -15.97 -13.40 -13.39
N SER A 431 -16.58 -12.39 -13.98
CA SER A 431 -16.00 -11.65 -15.11
C SER A 431 -14.69 -10.92 -14.78
N ASP A 432 -14.49 -10.53 -13.51
CA ASP A 432 -13.25 -9.93 -13.06
C ASP A 432 -12.21 -11.02 -12.70
N LEU A 433 -12.67 -12.18 -12.18
CA LEU A 433 -11.82 -13.33 -11.91
C LEU A 433 -11.24 -13.97 -13.18
N GLU A 434 -11.95 -13.89 -14.32
CA GLU A 434 -11.42 -14.29 -15.62
C GLU A 434 -10.20 -13.44 -16.03
N LEU A 435 -10.26 -12.12 -15.83
CA LEU A 435 -9.13 -11.23 -16.06
C LEU A 435 -7.97 -11.50 -15.09
N VAL A 436 -8.30 -11.76 -13.83
CA VAL A 436 -7.29 -12.14 -12.80
C VAL A 436 -6.62 -13.45 -13.19
N SER A 437 -7.40 -14.44 -13.64
CA SER A 437 -6.88 -15.76 -14.04
C SER A 437 -5.97 -15.70 -15.26
N ALA A 438 -6.11 -14.68 -16.12
CA ALA A 438 -5.21 -14.44 -17.24
C ALA A 438 -3.81 -13.96 -16.81
N ILE A 439 -3.66 -13.47 -15.57
CA ILE A 439 -2.39 -13.02 -14.99
C ILE A 439 -1.84 -14.07 -14.02
N VAL A 440 -2.68 -14.51 -13.08
CA VAL A 440 -2.35 -15.54 -12.09
C VAL A 440 -3.44 -16.61 -12.16
N PRO A 441 -3.16 -17.79 -12.74
CA PRO A 441 -4.15 -18.85 -12.93
C PRO A 441 -4.84 -19.24 -11.63
N LEU A 442 -6.17 -19.19 -11.64
CA LEU A 442 -7.04 -19.64 -10.57
C LEU A 442 -7.74 -20.92 -10.99
N SER A 443 -7.85 -21.88 -10.09
CA SER A 443 -8.67 -23.09 -10.30
C SER A 443 -10.16 -22.73 -10.24
N ASP A 444 -11.02 -23.55 -10.86
CA ASP A 444 -12.47 -23.36 -10.82
C ASP A 444 -13.00 -23.25 -9.39
N ARG A 445 -12.44 -24.04 -8.48
CA ARG A 445 -12.78 -23.99 -7.05
C ARG A 445 -12.41 -22.66 -6.39
N GLU A 446 -11.27 -22.07 -6.73
CA GLU A 446 -10.86 -20.76 -6.24
C GLU A 446 -11.77 -19.66 -6.80
N VAL A 447 -12.10 -19.74 -8.09
CA VAL A 447 -13.05 -18.83 -8.76
C VAL A 447 -14.43 -18.91 -8.09
N ASP A 448 -14.96 -20.11 -7.89
CA ASP A 448 -16.26 -20.33 -7.22
C ASP A 448 -16.27 -19.78 -5.80
N LEU A 449 -15.21 -20.05 -5.05
CA LEU A 449 -15.05 -19.59 -3.69
C LEU A 449 -15.07 -18.06 -3.58
N VAL A 450 -14.23 -17.39 -4.36
CA VAL A 450 -14.12 -15.91 -4.34
C VAL A 450 -15.41 -15.26 -4.87
N ALA A 451 -16.02 -15.82 -5.92
CA ALA A 451 -17.29 -15.35 -6.46
C ALA A 451 -18.43 -15.46 -5.42
N SER A 452 -18.44 -16.52 -4.62
CA SER A 452 -19.45 -16.73 -3.58
C SER A 452 -19.44 -15.67 -2.47
N TRP A 453 -18.33 -14.98 -2.29
CA TRP A 453 -18.21 -13.92 -1.29
C TRP A 453 -18.89 -12.60 -1.68
N ASN A 454 -19.30 -12.46 -2.93
CA ASN A 454 -19.96 -11.25 -3.42
C ASN A 454 -21.48 -11.25 -3.24
N THR A 455 -22.10 -12.42 -3.17
CA THR A 455 -23.53 -12.54 -3.29
C THR A 455 -24.11 -13.08 -1.98
N PRO A 456 -25.11 -12.39 -1.39
CA PRO A 456 -25.86 -12.95 -0.28
C PRO A 456 -26.51 -14.27 -0.68
N THR A 457 -26.44 -15.26 0.17
CA THR A 457 -27.05 -16.58 -0.07
C THR A 457 -28.58 -16.57 0.02
N SER A 458 -29.18 -15.49 0.50
CA SER A 458 -30.62 -15.35 0.69
C SER A 458 -31.05 -13.89 0.44
N TRP A 459 -32.24 -13.73 -0.15
CA TRP A 459 -32.92 -12.44 -0.28
C TRP A 459 -33.58 -11.96 1.03
N ALA A 460 -33.67 -12.83 2.04
CA ALA A 460 -34.16 -12.43 3.35
C ALA A 460 -33.11 -11.57 4.08
N PRO A 461 -33.51 -10.45 4.70
CA PRO A 461 -32.60 -9.68 5.53
C PRO A 461 -32.09 -10.59 6.66
N ARG A 462 -30.77 -10.76 6.74
CA ARG A 462 -30.12 -11.42 7.88
C ARG A 462 -30.08 -10.41 9.01
N ASN A 463 -30.99 -10.56 9.95
CA ASN A 463 -30.89 -9.87 11.22
C ASN A 463 -30.24 -10.83 12.21
N ASP A 464 -29.08 -10.50 12.75
CA ASP A 464 -28.58 -11.11 13.98
C ASP A 464 -29.44 -10.57 15.14
N ALA A 465 -30.72 -10.94 15.12
CA ALA A 465 -31.66 -10.50 16.13
C ALA A 465 -31.39 -11.24 17.44
N THR A 466 -30.75 -10.57 18.36
CA THR A 466 -30.95 -10.87 19.78
C THR A 466 -32.41 -10.52 20.07
N PRO A 467 -33.20 -11.40 20.75
CA PRO A 467 -34.59 -11.10 21.09
C PRO A 467 -34.65 -9.79 21.89
N GLY A 468 -35.30 -8.75 21.34
CA GLY A 468 -35.48 -7.46 21.99
C GLY A 468 -34.59 -6.30 21.52
N GLY A 469 -33.62 -6.50 20.62
CA GLY A 469 -32.78 -5.44 20.06
C GLY A 469 -33.12 -5.12 18.60
N ARG A 470 -32.94 -3.85 18.19
CA ARG A 470 -32.88 -3.50 16.76
C ARG A 470 -31.62 -4.18 16.20
N GLY A 471 -31.78 -5.34 15.54
CA GLY A 471 -30.69 -6.15 15.04
C GLY A 471 -29.83 -5.34 14.05
N ARG A 472 -28.54 -5.31 14.27
CA ARG A 472 -27.58 -4.83 13.26
C ARG A 472 -27.73 -5.69 12.00
N PRO A 473 -27.75 -5.11 10.80
CA PRO A 473 -27.75 -5.91 9.57
C PRO A 473 -26.52 -6.82 9.57
N ALA A 474 -26.71 -8.09 9.21
CA ALA A 474 -25.59 -9.03 9.16
C ALA A 474 -24.53 -8.55 8.16
N PRO A 475 -23.26 -8.67 8.48
CA PRO A 475 -22.18 -8.23 7.59
C PRO A 475 -22.25 -8.98 6.25
N PRO A 476 -21.76 -8.37 5.15
CA PRO A 476 -21.66 -9.03 3.86
C PRO A 476 -20.95 -10.38 3.97
N PRO A 477 -21.35 -11.42 3.24
CA PRO A 477 -20.83 -12.79 3.38
C PRO A 477 -19.31 -12.89 3.12
N GLY A 478 -18.74 -11.95 2.36
CA GLY A 478 -17.31 -11.87 2.05
C GLY A 478 -16.51 -10.94 2.96
N LEU A 479 -17.11 -10.32 3.97
CA LEU A 479 -16.40 -9.39 4.83
C LEU A 479 -15.23 -10.07 5.54
N GLY A 480 -14.02 -9.55 5.32
CA GLY A 480 -12.78 -10.05 5.91
C GLY A 480 -12.32 -11.40 5.34
N LYS A 481 -12.88 -11.86 4.20
CA LYS A 481 -12.43 -13.08 3.51
C LYS A 481 -11.54 -12.72 2.34
N PHE A 482 -10.39 -13.39 2.28
CA PHE A 482 -9.38 -13.16 1.26
C PHE A 482 -8.80 -14.48 0.76
N LEU A 483 -8.51 -14.55 -0.53
CA LEU A 483 -7.71 -15.61 -1.13
C LEU A 483 -6.29 -15.08 -1.34
N LEU A 484 -5.30 -15.68 -0.70
CA LEU A 484 -3.88 -15.40 -0.90
C LEU A 484 -3.35 -16.34 -1.97
N LYS A 485 -2.85 -15.82 -3.09
CA LYS A 485 -2.35 -16.61 -4.22
C LYS A 485 -0.92 -16.21 -4.56
N VAL A 486 -0.05 -17.20 -4.74
CA VAL A 486 1.35 -17.02 -5.10
C VAL A 486 1.69 -17.93 -6.27
N GLY A 487 2.03 -17.32 -7.40
CA GLY A 487 2.41 -18.03 -8.62
C GLY A 487 1.33 -18.96 -9.16
N GLU A 488 1.67 -19.71 -10.19
CA GLU A 488 0.72 -20.57 -10.92
C GLU A 488 0.53 -21.93 -10.27
N GLY A 489 1.60 -22.53 -9.74
CA GLY A 489 1.63 -23.92 -9.30
C GLY A 489 1.13 -24.18 -7.88
N ARG A 490 0.74 -23.16 -7.12
CA ARG A 490 0.31 -23.31 -5.72
C ARG A 490 -1.17 -23.04 -5.56
N ALA A 491 -1.86 -23.88 -4.78
CA ALA A 491 -3.23 -23.60 -4.36
C ALA A 491 -3.28 -22.33 -3.50
N GLY A 492 -4.26 -21.49 -3.75
CA GLY A 492 -4.51 -20.30 -2.94
C GLY A 492 -4.93 -20.64 -1.52
N ILE A 493 -4.62 -19.78 -0.58
CA ILE A 493 -4.98 -19.92 0.83
C ILE A 493 -6.17 -19.01 1.14
N PRO A 494 -7.36 -19.56 1.37
CA PRO A 494 -8.51 -18.76 1.75
C PRO A 494 -8.46 -18.45 3.25
N VAL A 495 -8.43 -17.15 3.59
CA VAL A 495 -8.25 -16.66 4.96
C VAL A 495 -9.45 -15.85 5.41
N GLN A 496 -9.94 -16.09 6.63
CA GLN A 496 -10.81 -15.18 7.36
C GLN A 496 -9.92 -14.28 8.23
N LEU A 497 -9.95 -12.99 7.98
CA LEU A 497 -9.24 -11.99 8.78
C LEU A 497 -9.76 -12.00 10.23
N SER A 498 -8.85 -11.96 11.19
CA SER A 498 -9.16 -11.87 12.60
C SER A 498 -8.59 -10.56 13.15
N LEU A 499 -9.46 -9.65 13.54
CA LEU A 499 -9.10 -8.35 14.12
C LEU A 499 -9.37 -8.35 15.61
N THR A 500 -8.56 -7.62 16.36
CA THR A 500 -8.82 -7.29 17.76
C THR A 500 -9.85 -6.16 17.85
N GLN A 501 -10.48 -5.96 19.01
CA GLN A 501 -11.42 -4.86 19.20
C GLN A 501 -10.76 -3.50 18.96
N ALA A 502 -9.54 -3.31 19.40
CA ALA A 502 -8.78 -2.06 19.16
C ALA A 502 -8.56 -1.78 17.66
N GLU A 503 -8.31 -2.82 16.86
CA GLU A 503 -8.16 -2.68 15.41
C GLU A 503 -9.49 -2.35 14.74
N ILE A 504 -10.59 -2.90 15.23
CA ILE A 504 -11.94 -2.58 14.74
C ILE A 504 -12.28 -1.13 15.06
N ASP A 505 -12.02 -0.69 16.29
CA ASP A 505 -12.31 0.68 16.74
C ASP A 505 -11.51 1.74 15.96
N LEU A 506 -10.26 1.43 15.62
CA LEU A 506 -9.40 2.30 14.80
C LEU A 506 -9.81 2.35 13.32
N HIS A 507 -10.66 1.42 12.86
CA HIS A 507 -10.88 1.21 11.43
C HIS A 507 -12.36 1.02 11.06
N ASP A 508 -13.29 1.52 11.89
CA ASP A 508 -14.74 1.44 11.59
C ASP A 508 -15.15 2.49 10.55
N THR A 509 -14.87 2.18 9.27
CA THR A 509 -15.30 3.00 8.12
C THR A 509 -16.83 3.02 7.95
N ASN A 510 -17.56 2.12 8.63
CA ASN A 510 -19.01 2.03 8.57
C ASN A 510 -19.72 2.76 9.72
N ALA A 511 -19.00 3.39 10.64
CA ALA A 511 -19.56 4.11 11.78
C ALA A 511 -20.62 5.16 11.38
N ARG A 512 -20.48 5.76 10.20
CA ARG A 512 -21.44 6.75 9.65
C ARG A 512 -22.80 6.16 9.25
N TRP A 513 -22.90 4.82 9.09
CA TRP A 513 -24.15 4.14 8.67
C TRP A 513 -24.89 3.50 9.83
N VAL A 514 -24.37 3.62 11.05
CA VAL A 514 -24.88 2.96 12.27
C VAL A 514 -25.48 3.98 13.27
N GLY A 515 -25.57 5.26 12.85
CA GLY A 515 -26.18 6.34 13.60
C GLY A 515 -27.71 6.38 13.48
#